data_93b2cea6073c244bd7db4926b64eec28
#
_entry.id   93b2cea6073c244bd7db4926b64eec28
#
_cell.length_a   1.000
_cell.length_b   1.000
_cell.length_c   1.000
_cell.angle_alpha   90.00
_cell.angle_beta   90.00
_cell.angle_gamma   90.00
#
_symmetry.space_group_name_H-M   'P 1'
#
loop_
_entity.id
_entity.type
_entity.pdbx_description
1 polymer ?
#
loop_
_entity_poly.entity_id
_entity_poly.type
_entity_poly.pdbx_seq_one_letter_code
_entity_poly.pdbx_strand_id
1 'polypeptide(L)'
;MNKQIILALLLPFAAAVQAATSTDAELLAGCAACHAVDGGGDQAQGAPRLAGQQQEYLARQLENFKAGRRGYAEQDQAGQRMRAFAVNLSDAQIASLAGYYAGLQLVKQPMPESGAAKTGAALYEDACAACHGQFAQGYAQQQSPNLRILAGWYIEQQLQAFLQGWRGADEHADIRSKWMRTVATQINAEQRRAVVEYIESLGAGS
;
A
#
# COMPACT_ATOMS: atom_id res chain seq x y z
N MET A 1 -47.63 -23.85 42.05
CA MET A 1 -46.22 -23.72 41.64
C MET A 1 -46.20 -23.63 40.11
N ASN A 2 -46.22 -22.39 39.59
CA ASN A 2 -46.23 -22.13 38.14
C ASN A 2 -44.81 -22.03 37.63
N LYS A 3 -44.41 -22.99 36.78
CA LYS A 3 -43.15 -22.91 36.01
C LYS A 3 -43.40 -22.05 34.78
N GLN A 4 -42.86 -20.85 34.75
CA GLN A 4 -42.78 -20.04 33.53
C GLN A 4 -41.59 -20.54 32.68
N ILE A 5 -41.88 -21.00 31.48
CA ILE A 5 -40.92 -21.39 30.46
C ILE A 5 -40.55 -20.12 29.67
N ILE A 6 -39.35 -19.62 29.86
CA ILE A 6 -38.82 -18.52 29.09
C ILE A 6 -38.29 -19.08 27.74
N LEU A 7 -39.03 -18.81 26.68
CA LEU A 7 -38.64 -19.16 25.31
C LEU A 7 -37.65 -18.05 24.79
N ALA A 8 -36.36 -18.36 24.77
CA ALA A 8 -35.36 -17.47 24.20
C ALA A 8 -35.46 -17.54 22.67
N LEU A 9 -35.93 -16.43 22.06
CA LEU A 9 -35.87 -16.25 20.60
C LEU A 9 -34.43 -15.96 20.20
N LEU A 10 -33.78 -16.95 19.59
CA LEU A 10 -32.51 -16.76 18.86
C LEU A 10 -32.82 -16.12 17.51
N LEU A 11 -32.60 -14.81 17.38
CA LEU A 11 -32.63 -14.11 16.10
C LEU A 11 -31.35 -14.45 15.33
N PRO A 12 -31.44 -14.94 14.07
CA PRO A 12 -30.26 -15.16 13.26
C PRO A 12 -29.64 -13.80 12.90
N PHE A 13 -28.38 -13.62 13.25
CA PHE A 13 -27.56 -12.50 12.80
C PHE A 13 -27.22 -12.73 11.31
N ALA A 14 -28.08 -12.23 10.42
CA ALA A 14 -27.81 -12.24 9.00
C ALA A 14 -26.69 -11.19 8.74
N ALA A 15 -25.46 -11.65 8.54
CA ALA A 15 -24.41 -10.82 8.01
C ALA A 15 -24.83 -10.40 6.58
N ALA A 16 -25.21 -9.13 6.44
CA ALA A 16 -25.48 -8.54 5.13
C ALA A 16 -24.16 -8.45 4.35
N VAL A 17 -23.94 -9.41 3.46
CA VAL A 17 -22.97 -9.26 2.38
C VAL A 17 -23.52 -8.15 1.49
N GLN A 18 -22.99 -6.94 1.61
CA GLN A 18 -23.32 -5.86 0.70
C GLN A 18 -22.71 -6.22 -0.66
N ALA A 19 -23.58 -6.58 -1.59
CA ALA A 19 -23.20 -6.69 -3.00
C ALA A 19 -22.73 -5.31 -3.49
N ALA A 20 -21.56 -5.27 -4.14
CA ALA A 20 -21.05 -4.06 -4.77
C ALA A 20 -22.11 -3.49 -5.71
N THR A 21 -22.35 -2.18 -5.63
CA THR A 21 -23.26 -1.48 -6.55
C THR A 21 -22.63 -1.46 -7.96
N SER A 22 -23.43 -1.23 -9.00
CA SER A 22 -22.93 -1.12 -10.38
C SER A 22 -21.81 -0.07 -10.50
N THR A 23 -21.89 1.01 -9.71
CA THR A 23 -20.88 2.07 -9.62
C THR A 23 -19.53 1.56 -9.07
N ASP A 24 -19.57 0.63 -8.10
CA ASP A 24 -18.35 0.05 -7.52
C ASP A 24 -17.67 -0.90 -8.53
N ALA A 25 -18.43 -1.63 -9.33
CA ALA A 25 -17.88 -2.51 -10.38
C ALA A 25 -17.17 -1.71 -11.48
N GLU A 26 -17.75 -0.60 -11.94
CA GLU A 26 -17.13 0.30 -12.92
C GLU A 26 -15.84 0.94 -12.36
N LEU A 27 -15.87 1.33 -11.09
CA LEU A 27 -14.73 1.90 -10.41
C LEU A 27 -13.58 0.89 -10.28
N LEU A 28 -13.89 -0.36 -9.90
CA LEU A 28 -12.91 -1.44 -9.83
C LEU A 28 -12.32 -1.77 -11.21
N ALA A 29 -13.14 -1.77 -12.27
CA ALA A 29 -12.67 -1.96 -13.63
C ALA A 29 -11.65 -0.87 -14.04
N GLY A 30 -11.91 0.39 -13.66
CA GLY A 30 -10.97 1.49 -13.87
C GLY A 30 -9.63 1.29 -13.17
N CYS A 31 -9.63 0.81 -11.92
CA CYS A 31 -8.40 0.48 -11.20
C CYS A 31 -7.66 -0.71 -11.82
N ALA A 32 -8.41 -1.76 -12.19
CA ALA A 32 -7.87 -2.99 -12.76
C ALA A 32 -7.18 -2.78 -14.12
N ALA A 33 -7.54 -1.74 -14.87
CA ALA A 33 -6.90 -1.39 -16.15
C ALA A 33 -5.39 -1.15 -16.02
N CYS A 34 -4.93 -0.66 -14.86
CA CYS A 34 -3.51 -0.45 -14.58
C CYS A 34 -2.98 -1.40 -13.51
N HIS A 35 -3.76 -1.70 -12.47
CA HIS A 35 -3.33 -2.51 -11.33
C HIS A 35 -3.60 -4.00 -11.48
N ALA A 36 -4.08 -4.44 -12.64
CA ALA A 36 -4.56 -5.79 -12.95
C ALA A 36 -5.81 -6.20 -12.14
N VAL A 37 -6.57 -7.18 -12.64
CA VAL A 37 -7.83 -7.64 -12.02
C VAL A 37 -7.59 -8.27 -10.65
N ASP A 38 -6.45 -8.96 -10.51
CA ASP A 38 -6.01 -9.59 -9.25
C ASP A 38 -5.28 -8.63 -8.31
N GLY A 39 -5.14 -7.35 -8.68
CA GLY A 39 -4.38 -6.36 -7.93
C GLY A 39 -2.87 -6.61 -7.95
N GLY A 40 -2.37 -7.42 -8.89
CA GLY A 40 -0.96 -7.80 -9.01
C GLY A 40 -0.03 -6.67 -9.47
N GLY A 41 -0.59 -5.60 -10.05
CA GLY A 41 0.16 -4.48 -10.60
C GLY A 41 0.66 -4.72 -12.02
N ASP A 42 1.23 -3.68 -12.62
CA ASP A 42 1.83 -3.72 -13.96
C ASP A 42 3.03 -2.75 -14.00
N GLN A 43 4.23 -3.32 -14.10
CA GLN A 43 5.46 -2.54 -14.15
C GLN A 43 5.54 -1.65 -15.40
N ALA A 44 5.06 -2.11 -16.55
CA ALA A 44 5.11 -1.35 -17.79
C ALA A 44 4.25 -0.08 -17.71
N GLN A 45 3.20 -0.10 -16.90
CA GLN A 45 2.36 1.05 -16.62
C GLN A 45 2.80 1.85 -15.38
N GLY A 46 3.82 1.38 -14.65
CA GLY A 46 4.26 1.96 -13.38
C GLY A 46 3.23 1.78 -12.26
N ALA A 47 2.36 0.79 -12.37
CA ALA A 47 1.29 0.52 -11.41
C ALA A 47 1.72 -0.58 -10.40
N PRO A 48 1.82 -0.25 -9.10
CA PRO A 48 2.24 -1.22 -8.09
C PRO A 48 1.16 -2.25 -7.79
N ARG A 49 1.58 -3.35 -7.16
CA ARG A 49 0.69 -4.30 -6.52
C ARG A 49 -0.11 -3.63 -5.41
N LEU A 50 -1.41 -3.94 -5.37
CA LEU A 50 -2.35 -3.50 -4.33
C LEU A 50 -2.87 -4.67 -3.49
N ALA A 51 -2.95 -5.87 -4.09
CA ALA A 51 -3.45 -7.07 -3.43
C ALA A 51 -2.67 -7.40 -2.16
N GLY A 52 -3.39 -7.59 -1.05
CA GLY A 52 -2.80 -7.91 0.25
C GLY A 52 -2.07 -6.75 0.93
N GLN A 53 -2.20 -5.53 0.40
CA GLN A 53 -1.67 -4.34 1.07
C GLN A 53 -2.58 -3.95 2.24
N GLN A 54 -2.05 -3.27 3.24
CA GLN A 54 -2.81 -2.83 4.40
C GLN A 54 -3.88 -1.80 4.00
N GLN A 55 -5.10 -2.03 4.45
CA GLN A 55 -6.26 -1.19 4.13
C GLN A 55 -6.02 0.27 4.52
N GLU A 56 -5.51 0.52 5.71
CA GLU A 56 -5.27 1.86 6.24
C GLU A 56 -4.20 2.61 5.43
N TYR A 57 -3.21 1.88 4.92
CA TYR A 57 -2.23 2.45 4.02
C TYR A 57 -2.84 2.80 2.65
N LEU A 58 -3.60 1.90 2.05
CA LEU A 58 -4.26 2.14 0.76
C LEU A 58 -5.22 3.33 0.85
N ALA A 59 -6.08 3.38 1.87
CA ALA A 59 -7.00 4.48 2.09
C ALA A 59 -6.23 5.81 2.18
N ARG A 60 -5.22 5.88 3.04
CA ARG A 60 -4.39 7.09 3.19
C ARG A 60 -3.69 7.49 1.89
N GLN A 61 -3.23 6.55 1.05
CA GLN A 61 -2.63 6.91 -0.24
C GLN A 61 -3.66 7.54 -1.18
N LEU A 62 -4.88 6.98 -1.27
CA LEU A 62 -5.96 7.56 -2.08
C LEU A 62 -6.36 8.95 -1.58
N GLU A 63 -6.48 9.13 -0.26
CA GLU A 63 -6.72 10.44 0.36
C GLU A 63 -5.61 11.44 0.06
N ASN A 64 -4.35 11.03 0.07
CA ASN A 64 -3.22 11.88 -0.26
C ASN A 64 -3.21 12.30 -1.72
N PHE A 65 -3.56 11.41 -2.63
CA PHE A 65 -3.75 11.76 -4.04
C PHE A 65 -4.94 12.70 -4.23
N LYS A 66 -6.09 12.40 -3.64
CA LYS A 66 -7.31 13.24 -3.69
C LYS A 66 -7.03 14.65 -3.21
N ALA A 67 -6.34 14.80 -2.10
CA ALA A 67 -6.01 16.09 -1.49
C ALA A 67 -4.79 16.80 -2.12
N GLY A 68 -4.17 16.21 -3.14
CA GLY A 68 -2.98 16.79 -3.79
C GLY A 68 -1.69 16.72 -2.98
N ARG A 69 -1.68 15.99 -1.87
CA ARG A 69 -0.49 15.76 -1.04
C ARG A 69 0.50 14.77 -1.66
N ARG A 70 0.06 14.05 -2.71
CA ARG A 70 0.85 13.13 -3.52
C ARG A 70 0.49 13.32 -5.00
N GLY A 71 1.45 13.15 -5.92
CA GLY A 71 1.25 13.37 -7.35
C GLY A 71 1.20 14.86 -7.72
N TYR A 72 1.85 15.72 -6.95
CA TYR A 72 1.94 17.17 -7.21
C TYR A 72 3.12 17.51 -8.12
N ALA A 73 4.19 16.74 -8.07
CA ALA A 73 5.38 17.01 -8.85
C ALA A 73 5.20 16.62 -10.33
N GLU A 74 5.61 17.47 -11.25
CA GLU A 74 5.50 17.22 -12.69
C GLU A 74 6.31 15.99 -13.14
N GLN A 75 7.39 15.70 -12.47
CA GLN A 75 8.27 14.56 -12.73
C GLN A 75 7.65 13.23 -12.26
N ASP A 76 6.69 13.25 -11.30
CA ASP A 76 5.98 12.07 -10.82
C ASP A 76 4.74 11.75 -11.69
N GLN A 77 4.98 11.38 -12.95
CA GLN A 77 3.90 11.10 -13.90
C GLN A 77 2.93 10.00 -13.42
N ALA A 78 3.45 8.95 -12.75
CA ALA A 78 2.61 7.90 -12.19
C ALA A 78 1.73 8.45 -11.05
N GLY A 79 2.30 9.29 -10.18
CA GLY A 79 1.56 9.96 -9.12
C GLY A 79 0.52 10.93 -9.66
N GLN A 80 0.82 11.66 -10.73
CA GLN A 80 -0.15 12.56 -11.37
C GLN A 80 -1.35 11.80 -11.96
N ARG A 81 -1.10 10.64 -12.62
CA ARG A 81 -2.20 9.78 -13.09
C ARG A 81 -3.09 9.32 -11.95
N MET A 82 -2.49 8.86 -10.84
CA MET A 82 -3.23 8.46 -9.65
C MET A 82 -4.00 9.62 -9.01
N ARG A 83 -3.43 10.82 -8.98
CA ARG A 83 -4.12 12.03 -8.51
C ARG A 83 -5.33 12.35 -9.37
N ALA A 84 -5.17 12.36 -10.70
CA ALA A 84 -6.27 12.62 -11.63
C ALA A 84 -7.44 11.63 -11.44
N PHE A 85 -7.14 10.38 -11.10
CA PHE A 85 -8.15 9.38 -10.78
C PHE A 85 -8.79 9.60 -9.40
N ALA A 86 -7.96 9.84 -8.38
CA ALA A 86 -8.41 9.89 -6.99
C ALA A 86 -9.22 11.16 -6.63
N VAL A 87 -9.04 12.26 -7.37
CA VAL A 87 -9.70 13.55 -7.08
C VAL A 87 -11.23 13.47 -7.04
N ASN A 88 -11.81 12.54 -7.81
CA ASN A 88 -13.26 12.35 -7.90
C ASN A 88 -13.82 11.27 -6.94
N LEU A 89 -12.96 10.59 -6.17
CA LEU A 89 -13.41 9.55 -5.24
C LEU A 89 -14.10 10.16 -4.03
N SER A 90 -15.25 9.62 -3.63
CA SER A 90 -15.83 9.88 -2.31
C SER A 90 -15.06 9.12 -1.23
N ASP A 91 -15.22 9.52 0.04
CA ASP A 91 -14.57 8.84 1.16
C ASP A 91 -15.07 7.40 1.32
N ALA A 92 -16.36 7.15 1.01
CA ALA A 92 -16.93 5.81 0.99
C ALA A 92 -16.29 4.92 -0.09
N GLN A 93 -16.04 5.47 -1.29
CA GLN A 93 -15.35 4.77 -2.36
C GLN A 93 -13.88 4.47 -2.02
N ILE A 94 -13.19 5.41 -1.37
CA ILE A 94 -11.82 5.20 -0.87
C ILE A 94 -11.79 4.04 0.12
N ALA A 95 -12.71 4.01 1.08
CA ALA A 95 -12.79 2.93 2.07
C ALA A 95 -13.12 1.58 1.42
N SER A 96 -14.07 1.54 0.47
CA SER A 96 -14.46 0.34 -0.27
C SER A 96 -13.29 -0.22 -1.10
N LEU A 97 -12.61 0.63 -1.89
CA LEU A 97 -11.47 0.24 -2.70
C LEU A 97 -10.31 -0.29 -1.85
N ALA A 98 -10.00 0.42 -0.76
CA ALA A 98 -8.92 0.01 0.15
C ALA A 98 -9.21 -1.36 0.79
N GLY A 99 -10.46 -1.59 1.23
CA GLY A 99 -10.90 -2.87 1.78
C GLY A 99 -10.86 -3.99 0.75
N TYR A 100 -11.33 -3.72 -0.48
CA TYR A 100 -11.32 -4.69 -1.57
C TYR A 100 -9.89 -5.20 -1.86
N TYR A 101 -8.94 -4.29 -2.13
CA TYR A 101 -7.58 -4.68 -2.47
C TYR A 101 -6.82 -5.29 -1.29
N ALA A 102 -7.08 -4.84 -0.07
CA ALA A 102 -6.51 -5.45 1.14
C ALA A 102 -6.98 -6.91 1.34
N GLY A 103 -8.22 -7.22 0.96
CA GLY A 103 -8.80 -8.56 1.05
C GLY A 103 -8.37 -9.52 -0.06
N LEU A 104 -7.75 -9.05 -1.14
CA LEU A 104 -7.29 -9.93 -2.22
C LEU A 104 -6.12 -10.79 -1.76
N GLN A 105 -6.18 -12.09 -2.12
CA GLN A 105 -5.09 -13.03 -1.83
C GLN A 105 -3.89 -12.72 -2.73
N LEU A 106 -2.71 -12.76 -2.12
CA LEU A 106 -1.45 -12.65 -2.86
C LEU A 106 -1.22 -13.90 -3.71
N VAL A 107 -1.15 -13.71 -5.02
CA VAL A 107 -0.50 -14.71 -5.88
C VAL A 107 1.01 -14.54 -5.69
N LYS A 108 1.68 -15.59 -5.15
CA LYS A 108 3.13 -15.56 -4.94
C LYS A 108 3.82 -15.34 -6.30
N GLN A 109 4.63 -14.29 -6.37
CA GLN A 109 5.52 -14.10 -7.51
C GLN A 109 6.88 -14.72 -7.15
N PRO A 110 7.53 -15.45 -8.08
CA PRO A 110 8.90 -15.87 -7.89
C PRO A 110 9.78 -14.63 -7.68
N MET A 111 10.46 -14.56 -6.54
CA MET A 111 11.41 -13.49 -6.28
C MET A 111 12.82 -13.98 -6.61
N PRO A 112 13.69 -13.16 -7.21
CA PRO A 112 15.06 -13.54 -7.45
C PRO A 112 15.79 -13.80 -6.13
N GLU A 113 16.53 -14.91 -6.03
CA GLU A 113 17.48 -15.14 -4.95
C GLU A 113 18.62 -14.13 -5.08
N SER A 114 18.76 -13.20 -4.13
CA SER A 114 19.88 -12.26 -4.14
C SER A 114 20.85 -12.55 -2.99
N GLY A 115 22.14 -12.61 -3.33
CA GLY A 115 23.22 -12.74 -2.35
C GLY A 115 23.53 -11.46 -1.56
N ALA A 116 22.95 -10.32 -1.96
CA ALA A 116 23.20 -9.00 -1.35
C ALA A 116 22.40 -8.73 -0.07
N ALA A 117 21.58 -9.68 0.39
CA ALA A 117 20.67 -9.55 1.52
C ALA A 117 21.34 -9.14 2.85
N LYS A 118 22.64 -9.45 3.06
CA LYS A 118 23.29 -9.20 4.36
C LYS A 118 23.59 -7.71 4.63
N THR A 119 24.05 -6.97 3.60
CA THR A 119 24.36 -5.53 3.78
C THR A 119 23.11 -4.72 3.94
N GLY A 120 22.05 -5.05 3.18
CA GLY A 120 20.74 -4.41 3.29
C GLY A 120 20.03 -4.68 4.61
N ALA A 121 20.22 -5.85 5.22
CA ALA A 121 19.57 -6.25 6.47
C ALA A 121 19.90 -5.32 7.62
N ALA A 122 21.18 -5.02 7.87
CA ALA A 122 21.61 -4.15 8.94
C ALA A 122 21.04 -2.73 8.78
N LEU A 123 21.13 -2.19 7.56
CA LEU A 123 20.57 -0.87 7.27
C LEU A 123 19.05 -0.83 7.40
N TYR A 124 18.36 -1.91 6.97
CA TYR A 124 16.91 -2.03 7.12
C TYR A 124 16.52 -2.03 8.61
N GLU A 125 17.22 -2.78 9.46
CA GLU A 125 16.98 -2.84 10.88
C GLU A 125 17.14 -1.46 11.53
N ASP A 126 18.21 -0.75 11.19
CA ASP A 126 18.51 0.56 11.79
C ASP A 126 17.57 1.67 11.33
N ALA A 127 17.21 1.71 10.04
CA ALA A 127 16.54 2.87 9.46
C ALA A 127 15.07 2.64 9.09
N CYS A 128 14.62 1.39 8.93
CA CYS A 128 13.33 1.07 8.32
C CYS A 128 12.41 0.27 9.25
N ALA A 129 12.97 -0.69 10.00
CA ALA A 129 12.19 -1.69 10.74
C ALA A 129 11.26 -1.10 11.81
N ALA A 130 11.63 0.00 12.44
CA ALA A 130 10.81 0.67 13.45
C ALA A 130 9.41 1.05 12.93
N CYS A 131 9.31 1.44 11.67
CA CYS A 131 8.05 1.81 11.02
C CYS A 131 7.48 0.73 10.12
N HIS A 132 8.33 -0.07 9.46
CA HIS A 132 7.88 -1.06 8.47
C HIS A 132 7.84 -2.50 9.00
N GLY A 133 8.26 -2.72 10.25
CA GLY A 133 8.32 -4.03 10.88
C GLY A 133 9.60 -4.80 10.57
N GLN A 134 10.00 -5.69 11.47
CA GLN A 134 11.23 -6.48 11.34
C GLN A 134 11.27 -7.31 10.05
N PHE A 135 10.11 -7.74 9.56
CA PHE A 135 9.95 -8.53 8.35
C PHE A 135 9.29 -7.73 7.22
N ALA A 136 9.39 -6.40 7.24
CA ALA A 136 8.82 -5.50 6.24
C ALA A 136 7.29 -5.63 6.03
N GLN A 137 6.57 -6.19 7.02
CA GLN A 137 5.12 -6.44 6.96
C GLN A 137 4.29 -5.17 7.12
N GLY A 138 4.89 -4.06 7.58
CA GLY A 138 4.17 -2.82 7.92
C GLY A 138 3.32 -2.95 9.18
N TYR A 139 2.73 -1.83 9.59
CA TYR A 139 1.82 -1.75 10.74
C TYR A 139 0.58 -0.94 10.40
N ALA A 140 -0.61 -1.54 10.56
CA ALA A 140 -1.90 -0.89 10.29
C ALA A 140 -2.07 0.40 11.11
N GLN A 141 -1.76 0.36 12.40
CA GLN A 141 -1.88 1.50 13.32
C GLN A 141 -0.98 2.68 12.92
N GLN A 142 0.17 2.40 12.32
CA GLN A 142 1.09 3.41 11.79
C GLN A 142 0.75 3.78 10.34
N GLN A 143 -0.17 3.04 9.72
CA GLN A 143 -0.48 3.16 8.29
C GLN A 143 0.78 3.04 7.42
N SER A 144 1.73 2.21 7.85
CA SER A 144 2.94 1.92 7.10
C SER A 144 2.69 0.72 6.18
N PRO A 145 3.22 0.73 4.94
CA PRO A 145 2.92 -0.33 3.99
C PRO A 145 3.59 -1.65 4.33
N ASN A 146 2.95 -2.75 3.95
CA ASN A 146 3.59 -4.02 3.77
C ASN A 146 4.51 -3.94 2.53
N LEU A 147 5.82 -3.88 2.75
CA LEU A 147 6.81 -3.74 1.68
C LEU A 147 7.09 -5.09 0.99
N ARG A 148 6.88 -6.22 1.68
CA ARG A 148 7.16 -7.58 1.16
C ARG A 148 6.37 -7.95 -0.08
N ILE A 149 5.22 -7.31 -0.27
CA ILE A 149 4.35 -7.55 -1.43
C ILE A 149 4.70 -6.67 -2.63
N LEU A 150 5.51 -5.64 -2.42
CA LEU A 150 5.87 -4.67 -3.45
C LEU A 150 7.09 -5.16 -4.22
N ALA A 151 7.07 -4.97 -5.53
CA ALA A 151 8.24 -5.23 -6.35
C ALA A 151 9.34 -4.20 -6.11
N GLY A 152 10.60 -4.62 -6.16
CA GLY A 152 11.77 -3.78 -5.90
C GLY A 152 11.82 -2.53 -6.77
N TRP A 153 11.45 -2.63 -8.05
CA TRP A 153 11.38 -1.47 -8.95
C TRP A 153 10.47 -0.36 -8.38
N TYR A 154 9.35 -0.74 -7.77
CA TYR A 154 8.43 0.25 -7.21
C TYR A 154 8.96 0.85 -5.91
N ILE A 155 9.58 0.02 -5.04
CA ILE A 155 10.22 0.49 -3.81
C ILE A 155 11.33 1.50 -4.16
N GLU A 156 12.21 1.16 -5.10
CA GLU A 156 13.28 2.05 -5.58
C GLU A 156 12.70 3.35 -6.14
N GLN A 157 11.68 3.28 -6.99
CA GLN A 157 11.00 4.46 -7.55
C GLN A 157 10.43 5.35 -6.44
N GLN A 158 9.83 4.78 -5.39
CA GLN A 158 9.29 5.57 -4.29
C GLN A 158 10.37 6.19 -3.42
N LEU A 159 11.45 5.47 -3.13
CA LEU A 159 12.61 6.04 -2.42
C LEU A 159 13.23 7.18 -3.23
N GLN A 160 13.34 7.03 -4.54
CA GLN A 160 13.80 8.10 -5.43
C GLN A 160 12.84 9.30 -5.43
N ALA A 161 11.52 9.08 -5.46
CA ALA A 161 10.53 10.15 -5.40
C ALA A 161 10.60 10.95 -4.08
N PHE A 162 10.84 10.27 -2.96
CA PHE A 162 11.10 10.93 -1.68
C PHE A 162 12.41 11.71 -1.68
N LEU A 163 13.49 11.13 -2.19
CA LEU A 163 14.80 11.78 -2.28
C LEU A 163 14.73 13.07 -3.10
N GLN A 164 14.09 13.03 -4.27
CA GLN A 164 13.96 14.16 -5.17
C GLN A 164 12.91 15.19 -4.72
N GLY A 165 12.17 14.89 -3.66
CA GLY A 165 11.11 15.78 -3.18
C GLY A 165 9.83 15.74 -4.04
N TRP A 166 9.71 14.79 -4.97
CA TRP A 166 8.46 14.57 -5.72
C TRP A 166 7.36 13.99 -4.83
N ARG A 167 7.77 13.49 -3.67
CA ARG A 167 6.89 12.99 -2.61
C ARG A 167 7.42 13.43 -1.24
N GLY A 168 6.54 13.92 -0.38
CA GLY A 168 6.88 14.27 1.00
C GLY A 168 7.59 15.60 1.20
N ALA A 169 7.88 16.40 0.14
CA ALA A 169 8.52 17.70 0.25
C ALA A 169 7.54 18.88 0.27
N ASP A 170 6.34 18.68 -0.29
CA ASP A 170 5.31 19.70 -0.29
C ASP A 170 4.91 20.09 1.14
N GLU A 171 4.63 21.38 1.37
CA GLU A 171 4.24 21.86 2.70
C GLU A 171 2.96 21.19 3.23
N HIS A 172 2.06 20.79 2.32
CA HIS A 172 0.82 20.10 2.63
C HIS A 172 0.97 18.57 2.71
N ALA A 173 2.18 18.03 2.44
CA ALA A 173 2.42 16.59 2.53
C ALA A 173 2.10 16.07 3.94
N ASP A 174 1.52 14.87 4.02
CA ASP A 174 1.24 14.24 5.31
C ASP A 174 2.53 13.94 6.08
N ILE A 175 2.43 13.90 7.40
CA ILE A 175 3.59 13.77 8.30
C ILE A 175 4.40 12.50 8.04
N ARG A 176 3.75 11.38 7.66
CA ARG A 176 4.45 10.11 7.38
C ARG A 176 5.25 10.18 6.10
N SER A 177 4.74 10.89 5.09
CA SER A 177 5.48 11.16 3.86
C SER A 177 6.70 12.05 4.12
N LYS A 178 6.58 13.03 5.03
CA LYS A 178 7.71 13.86 5.47
C LYS A 178 8.78 13.04 6.19
N TRP A 179 8.38 12.13 7.08
CA TRP A 179 9.31 11.20 7.75
C TRP A 179 10.03 10.29 6.74
N MET A 180 9.29 9.71 5.80
CA MET A 180 9.91 8.88 4.76
C MET A 180 10.89 9.64 3.90
N ARG A 181 10.61 10.91 3.59
CA ARG A 181 11.56 11.78 2.88
C ARG A 181 12.83 11.99 3.70
N THR A 182 12.69 12.25 5.01
CA THR A 182 13.85 12.39 5.90
C THR A 182 14.74 11.14 5.84
N VAL A 183 14.16 9.95 5.94
CA VAL A 183 14.93 8.69 5.83
C VAL A 183 15.56 8.54 4.44
N ALA A 184 14.81 8.77 3.37
CA ALA A 184 15.29 8.60 1.99
C ALA A 184 16.48 9.53 1.66
N THR A 185 16.56 10.71 2.28
CA THR A 185 17.67 11.65 2.09
C THR A 185 18.94 11.28 2.84
N GLN A 186 18.87 10.34 3.79
CA GLN A 186 20.01 9.89 4.59
C GLN A 186 20.73 8.67 4.00
N ILE A 187 20.14 8.02 3.01
CA ILE A 187 20.72 6.82 2.38
C ILE A 187 21.20 7.11 0.95
N ASN A 188 22.39 6.66 0.63
CA ASN A 188 22.96 6.81 -0.71
C ASN A 188 22.40 5.77 -1.71
N ALA A 189 22.80 5.85 -2.97
CA ALA A 189 22.27 4.98 -4.03
C ALA A 189 22.61 3.49 -3.83
N GLU A 190 23.79 3.16 -3.30
CA GLU A 190 24.19 1.79 -3.00
C GLU A 190 23.37 1.22 -1.83
N GLN A 191 23.22 2.01 -0.78
CA GLN A 191 22.39 1.66 0.38
C GLN A 191 20.93 1.44 0.01
N ARG A 192 20.37 2.28 -0.87
CA ARG A 192 18.99 2.08 -1.37
C ARG A 192 18.84 0.75 -2.10
N ARG A 193 19.76 0.43 -3.02
CA ARG A 193 19.74 -0.86 -3.72
C ARG A 193 19.81 -2.04 -2.75
N ALA A 194 20.76 -2.00 -1.81
CA ALA A 194 20.93 -3.06 -0.82
C ALA A 194 19.66 -3.28 0.04
N VAL A 195 19.00 -2.20 0.48
CA VAL A 195 17.75 -2.28 1.24
C VAL A 195 16.62 -2.86 0.39
N VAL A 196 16.50 -2.44 -0.87
CA VAL A 196 15.47 -2.97 -1.78
C VAL A 196 15.66 -4.47 -1.99
N GLU A 197 16.88 -4.92 -2.31
CA GLU A 197 17.21 -6.34 -2.46
C GLU A 197 16.93 -7.15 -1.20
N TYR A 198 17.23 -6.59 -0.02
CA TYR A 198 16.86 -7.23 1.25
C TYR A 198 15.35 -7.37 1.42
N ILE A 199 14.58 -6.31 1.15
CA ILE A 199 13.11 -6.35 1.25
C ILE A 199 12.52 -7.39 0.28
N GLU A 200 13.02 -7.46 -0.94
CA GLU A 200 12.61 -8.46 -1.91
C GLU A 200 12.88 -9.88 -1.40
N SER A 201 14.02 -10.11 -0.78
CA SER A 201 14.36 -11.43 -0.20
C SER A 201 13.39 -11.86 0.92
N LEU A 202 12.80 -10.91 1.66
CA LEU A 202 11.77 -11.18 2.68
C LEU A 202 10.43 -11.58 2.05
N GLY A 203 10.12 -11.14 0.85
CA GLY A 203 8.92 -11.50 0.10
C GLY A 203 8.96 -12.92 -0.46
N ALA A 204 10.12 -13.47 -0.75
CA ALA A 204 10.31 -14.78 -1.36
C ALA A 204 9.89 -15.96 -0.46
N GLY A 205 9.91 -15.78 0.84
CA GLY A 205 9.65 -16.83 1.85
C GLY A 205 8.26 -16.83 2.48
N SER A 206 7.33 -15.98 2.04
CA SER A 206 6.00 -15.82 2.67
C SER A 206 4.86 -16.41 1.85
#